data_dcf2f4372e63eb82053c9e71fdd7cce1
#
_entry.id   dcf2f4372e63eb82053c9e71fdd7cce1
#
_cell.length_a   1.000
_cell.length_b   1.000
_cell.length_c   1.000
_cell.angle_alpha   90.00
_cell.angle_beta   90.00
_cell.angle_gamma   90.00
#
_symmetry.space_group_name_H-M   'P 1'
#
loop_
_entity.id
_entity.type
_entity.pdbx_description
1 polymer ?
#
loop_
_entity_poly.entity_id
_entity_poly.type
_entity_poly.pdbx_seq_one_letter_code
_entity_poly.pdbx_strand_id
1 'polypeptide(L)'
;MRVTCNGYVVPDDDAWIYRYFGYQVICPADIRQAIQDNPEGEELILEINSGGGSVFDGFEMYSVLRGANIPTRAEIQSLAASAASTIALGCDQVWISPVGQMMIHLPSTITDGDRVAHKESIKILDGITQSILNGYELKVKGKRSREELSKMMASSTWMPAQDALDAGLVDGILYLDDDTTILPRNITNAAGGALRAVAGFSGLPDAAMLRAEYQRRNPVSDSDTDPKDPTGEEPDHNMDSWQAKARLDIEKYRF
;
A
#
# COMPACT_ATOMS: atom_id res chain seq x y z
N MET A 1 8.47 -7.23 -16.37
CA MET A 1 9.09 -6.22 -15.46
C MET A 1 8.79 -6.55 -14.01
N ARG A 2 9.69 -6.21 -13.02
CA ARG A 2 9.47 -6.40 -11.57
C ARG A 2 9.48 -5.07 -10.84
N VAL A 3 8.54 -4.88 -9.91
CA VAL A 3 8.39 -3.67 -9.08
C VAL A 3 8.27 -4.08 -7.62
N THR A 4 9.05 -3.42 -6.78
CA THR A 4 9.07 -3.69 -5.33
C THR A 4 8.00 -2.85 -4.63
N CYS A 5 7.04 -3.52 -3.97
CA CYS A 5 5.98 -2.92 -3.16
C CYS A 5 6.25 -3.18 -1.67
N ASN A 6 7.23 -2.48 -1.12
CA ASN A 6 7.68 -2.65 0.27
C ASN A 6 7.26 -1.48 1.16
N GLY A 7 7.04 -1.79 2.44
CA GLY A 7 6.80 -0.77 3.45
C GLY A 7 5.33 -0.34 3.53
N TYR A 8 5.10 0.96 3.69
CA TYR A 8 3.76 1.50 3.94
C TYR A 8 3.10 2.04 2.68
N VAL A 9 1.79 1.86 2.59
CA VAL A 9 0.94 2.51 1.57
C VAL A 9 0.66 3.93 2.00
N VAL A 10 1.05 4.90 1.17
CA VAL A 10 0.93 6.34 1.47
C VAL A 10 0.39 7.11 0.26
N PRO A 11 -0.18 8.32 0.46
CA PRO A 11 -0.54 9.22 -0.62
C PRO A 11 0.69 9.65 -1.45
N ASP A 12 0.48 9.93 -2.74
CA ASP A 12 1.51 10.43 -3.65
C ASP A 12 2.22 11.67 -3.09
N ASP A 13 1.45 12.62 -2.52
CA ASP A 13 1.96 13.88 -1.97
C ASP A 13 2.87 13.69 -0.74
N ASP A 14 2.76 12.56 -0.04
CA ASP A 14 3.54 12.27 1.17
C ASP A 14 4.74 11.36 0.90
N ALA A 15 4.75 10.63 -0.22
CA ALA A 15 5.76 9.61 -0.51
C ALA A 15 7.19 10.15 -0.47
N TRP A 16 7.40 11.37 -1.01
CA TRP A 16 8.71 11.99 -1.08
C TRP A 16 9.32 12.26 0.31
N ILE A 17 8.52 12.73 1.28
CA ILE A 17 9.02 13.09 2.61
C ILE A 17 9.38 11.83 3.42
N TYR A 18 8.57 10.78 3.30
CA TYR A 18 8.89 9.51 3.93
C TYR A 18 10.19 8.91 3.36
N ARG A 19 10.36 8.93 2.04
CA ARG A 19 11.58 8.46 1.37
C ARG A 19 12.81 9.28 1.76
N TYR A 20 12.66 10.60 1.89
CA TYR A 20 13.74 11.48 2.37
C TYR A 20 14.27 11.06 3.74
N PHE A 21 13.39 10.65 4.64
CA PHE A 21 13.77 10.15 5.97
C PHE A 21 14.09 8.64 6.01
N GLY A 22 14.20 7.98 4.86
CA GLY A 22 14.61 6.58 4.76
C GLY A 22 13.50 5.56 5.02
N TYR A 23 12.23 5.96 5.07
CA TYR A 23 11.12 5.04 5.17
C TYR A 23 10.82 4.39 3.82
N GLN A 24 10.58 3.07 3.83
CA GLN A 24 10.07 2.37 2.67
C GLN A 24 8.57 2.63 2.55
N VAL A 25 8.15 3.14 1.40
CA VAL A 25 6.75 3.45 1.10
C VAL A 25 6.44 3.14 -0.37
N ILE A 26 5.17 2.83 -0.62
CA ILE A 26 4.59 2.67 -1.95
C ILE A 26 3.39 3.59 -2.10
N CYS A 27 3.24 4.23 -3.25
CA CYS A 27 2.14 5.13 -3.56
C CYS A 27 1.56 4.85 -4.96
N PRO A 28 0.36 5.38 -5.29
CA PRO A 28 -0.28 5.15 -6.59
C PRO A 28 0.58 5.55 -7.79
N ALA A 29 1.36 6.62 -7.68
CA ALA A 29 2.26 7.06 -8.74
C ALA A 29 3.32 6.01 -9.11
N ASP A 30 3.82 5.24 -8.14
CA ASP A 30 4.80 4.18 -8.41
C ASP A 30 4.21 3.08 -9.31
N ILE A 31 2.96 2.70 -9.09
CA ILE A 31 2.27 1.69 -9.91
C ILE A 31 1.98 2.23 -11.30
N ARG A 32 1.49 3.48 -11.41
CA ARG A 32 1.26 4.12 -12.71
C ARG A 32 2.55 4.21 -13.53
N GLN A 33 3.65 4.63 -12.89
CA GLN A 33 4.95 4.72 -13.55
C GLN A 33 5.44 3.34 -14.00
N ALA A 34 5.30 2.32 -13.15
CA ALA A 34 5.69 0.95 -13.50
C ALA A 34 4.92 0.41 -14.71
N ILE A 35 3.62 0.72 -14.83
CA ILE A 35 2.82 0.33 -15.99
C ILE A 35 3.29 1.08 -17.25
N GLN A 36 3.59 2.38 -17.13
CA GLN A 36 4.07 3.19 -18.26
C GLN A 36 5.45 2.75 -18.76
N ASP A 37 6.34 2.39 -17.84
CA ASP A 37 7.71 1.98 -18.16
C ASP A 37 7.82 0.50 -18.56
N ASN A 38 6.72 -0.26 -18.43
CA ASN A 38 6.74 -1.69 -18.76
C ASN A 38 6.78 -1.88 -20.27
N PRO A 39 7.73 -2.69 -20.80
CA PRO A 39 7.76 -3.03 -22.21
C PRO A 39 6.45 -3.66 -22.68
N GLU A 40 6.05 -3.33 -23.91
CA GLU A 40 4.80 -3.83 -24.47
C GLU A 40 4.75 -5.37 -24.48
N GLY A 41 3.67 -5.91 -23.91
CA GLY A 41 3.43 -7.36 -23.83
C GLY A 41 4.16 -8.11 -22.72
N GLU A 42 4.99 -7.43 -21.92
CA GLU A 42 5.60 -8.06 -20.75
C GLU A 42 4.66 -8.09 -19.53
N GLU A 43 4.80 -9.13 -18.72
CA GLU A 43 4.11 -9.24 -17.43
C GLU A 43 4.71 -8.25 -16.41
N LEU A 44 3.86 -7.48 -15.72
CA LEU A 44 4.26 -6.66 -14.57
C LEU A 44 4.11 -7.48 -13.30
N ILE A 45 5.21 -7.70 -12.59
CA ILE A 45 5.24 -8.46 -11.34
C ILE A 45 5.46 -7.50 -10.17
N LEU A 46 4.50 -7.48 -9.22
CA LEU A 46 4.60 -6.74 -7.97
C LEU A 46 5.16 -7.65 -6.88
N GLU A 47 6.37 -7.38 -6.40
CA GLU A 47 6.97 -8.07 -5.24
C GLU A 47 6.52 -7.38 -3.96
N ILE A 48 5.60 -8.01 -3.21
CA ILE A 48 4.92 -7.38 -2.08
C ILE A 48 5.51 -7.83 -0.74
N ASN A 49 5.91 -6.85 0.07
CA ASN A 49 6.22 -6.99 1.49
C ASN A 49 5.75 -5.75 2.24
N SER A 50 4.46 -5.70 2.57
CA SER A 50 3.82 -4.49 3.11
C SER A 50 2.79 -4.82 4.18
N GLY A 51 2.80 -4.04 5.26
CA GLY A 51 1.79 -4.05 6.30
C GLY A 51 0.52 -3.26 5.95
N GLY A 52 0.46 -2.65 4.77
CA GLY A 52 -0.65 -1.79 4.36
C GLY A 52 -0.42 -0.32 4.70
N GLY A 53 -1.48 0.42 4.93
CA GLY A 53 -1.44 1.86 5.20
C GLY A 53 -2.73 2.54 4.75
N SER A 54 -2.61 3.60 3.95
CA SER A 54 -3.76 4.35 3.45
C SER A 54 -4.69 3.48 2.60
N VAL A 55 -5.98 3.46 3.01
CA VAL A 55 -7.00 2.63 2.36
C VAL A 55 -7.34 3.15 0.96
N PHE A 56 -7.51 4.46 0.81
CA PHE A 56 -7.92 5.03 -0.47
C PHE A 56 -6.81 4.95 -1.52
N ASP A 57 -5.55 5.13 -1.12
CA ASP A 57 -4.41 4.94 -2.02
C ASP A 57 -4.26 3.46 -2.40
N GLY A 58 -4.56 2.54 -1.47
CA GLY A 58 -4.68 1.12 -1.78
C GLY A 58 -5.79 0.80 -2.78
N PHE A 59 -6.95 1.45 -2.68
CA PHE A 59 -8.05 1.32 -3.66
C PHE A 59 -7.68 1.89 -5.02
N GLU A 60 -6.96 3.00 -5.06
CA GLU A 60 -6.47 3.58 -6.29
C GLU A 60 -5.49 2.62 -6.98
N MET A 61 -4.50 2.10 -6.25
CA MET A 61 -3.55 1.11 -6.80
C MET A 61 -4.26 -0.15 -7.30
N TYR A 62 -5.23 -0.68 -6.55
CA TYR A 62 -6.09 -1.78 -7.01
C TYR A 62 -6.75 -1.45 -8.35
N SER A 63 -7.35 -0.26 -8.46
CA SER A 63 -8.08 0.15 -9.67
C SER A 63 -7.16 0.36 -10.87
N VAL A 64 -5.99 0.94 -10.64
CA VAL A 64 -4.95 1.13 -11.66
C VAL A 64 -4.47 -0.22 -12.21
N LEU A 65 -4.20 -1.20 -11.33
CA LEU A 65 -3.80 -2.55 -11.71
C LEU A 65 -4.91 -3.29 -12.47
N ARG A 66 -6.16 -3.20 -11.98
CA ARG A 66 -7.32 -3.83 -12.67
C ARG A 66 -7.60 -3.23 -14.03
N GLY A 67 -7.29 -1.96 -14.23
CA GLY A 67 -7.45 -1.24 -15.50
C GLY A 67 -6.24 -1.35 -16.44
N ALA A 68 -5.15 -1.98 -16.02
CA ALA A 68 -3.96 -2.13 -16.84
C ALA A 68 -4.23 -3.04 -18.04
N ASN A 69 -3.74 -2.63 -19.23
CA ASN A 69 -3.85 -3.43 -20.47
C ASN A 69 -2.64 -4.37 -20.67
N ILE A 70 -1.99 -4.77 -19.58
CA ILE A 70 -0.85 -5.68 -19.55
C ILE A 70 -1.11 -6.78 -18.51
N PRO A 71 -0.56 -7.97 -18.66
CA PRO A 71 -0.66 -9.01 -17.64
C PRO A 71 -0.01 -8.53 -16.33
N THR A 72 -0.68 -8.77 -15.21
CA THR A 72 -0.21 -8.36 -13.89
C THR A 72 -0.19 -9.52 -12.90
N ARG A 73 0.87 -9.62 -12.09
CA ARG A 73 0.99 -10.64 -11.04
C ARG A 73 1.53 -10.04 -9.76
N ALA A 74 0.86 -10.31 -8.64
CA ALA A 74 1.38 -10.05 -7.32
C ALA A 74 2.13 -11.28 -6.79
N GLU A 75 3.34 -11.10 -6.29
CA GLU A 75 4.12 -12.10 -5.57
C GLU A 75 4.33 -11.64 -4.13
N ILE A 76 3.57 -12.22 -3.20
CA ILE A 76 3.70 -11.92 -1.77
C ILE A 76 4.96 -12.61 -1.26
N GLN A 77 6.04 -11.85 -1.08
CA GLN A 77 7.33 -12.38 -0.69
C GLN A 77 7.38 -12.71 0.82
N SER A 78 6.80 -11.84 1.65
CA SER A 78 6.76 -12.00 3.10
C SER A 78 5.38 -11.68 3.65
N LEU A 79 4.86 -10.48 3.40
CA LEU A 79 3.60 -10.02 3.97
C LEU A 79 2.79 -9.19 2.97
N ALA A 80 1.49 -9.47 2.87
CA ALA A 80 0.49 -8.58 2.30
C ALA A 80 -0.63 -8.39 3.31
N ALA A 81 -0.58 -7.32 4.10
CA ALA A 81 -1.56 -7.07 5.15
C ALA A 81 -2.39 -5.81 4.87
N SER A 82 -3.66 -5.82 5.32
CA SER A 82 -4.51 -4.62 5.24
C SER A 82 -4.62 -4.08 3.80
N ALA A 83 -4.37 -2.79 3.56
CA ALA A 83 -4.40 -2.19 2.22
C ALA A 83 -3.50 -2.93 1.20
N ALA A 84 -2.37 -3.51 1.62
CA ALA A 84 -1.50 -4.27 0.73
C ALA A 84 -2.16 -5.57 0.22
N SER A 85 -3.03 -6.20 1.01
CA SER A 85 -3.81 -7.34 0.54
C SER A 85 -4.78 -6.91 -0.58
N THR A 86 -5.40 -5.74 -0.45
CA THR A 86 -6.28 -5.19 -1.49
C THR A 86 -5.49 -4.87 -2.76
N ILE A 87 -4.30 -4.26 -2.65
CA ILE A 87 -3.43 -3.98 -3.80
C ILE A 87 -3.09 -5.28 -4.54
N ALA A 88 -2.69 -6.33 -3.82
CA ALA A 88 -2.38 -7.63 -4.43
C ALA A 88 -3.53 -8.17 -5.28
N LEU A 89 -4.79 -8.00 -4.82
CA LEU A 89 -5.97 -8.45 -5.55
C LEU A 89 -6.30 -7.61 -6.79
N GLY A 90 -5.65 -6.48 -6.97
CA GLY A 90 -5.71 -5.68 -8.20
C GLY A 90 -5.02 -6.38 -9.37
N CYS A 91 -4.06 -7.26 -9.13
CA CYS A 91 -3.40 -8.04 -10.16
C CYS A 91 -4.28 -9.18 -10.69
N ASP A 92 -3.98 -9.64 -11.93
CA ASP A 92 -4.67 -10.77 -12.54
C ASP A 92 -4.41 -12.06 -11.77
N GLN A 93 -3.16 -12.26 -11.32
CA GLN A 93 -2.74 -13.39 -10.52
C GLN A 93 -2.09 -12.93 -9.21
N VAL A 94 -2.32 -13.70 -8.14
CA VAL A 94 -1.73 -13.48 -6.82
C VAL A 94 -1.05 -14.76 -6.36
N TRP A 95 0.26 -14.69 -6.16
CA TRP A 95 1.07 -15.80 -5.68
C TRP A 95 1.70 -15.43 -4.34
N ILE A 96 1.93 -16.43 -3.49
CA ILE A 96 2.49 -16.22 -2.15
C ILE A 96 3.68 -17.14 -1.92
N SER A 97 4.74 -16.61 -1.29
CA SER A 97 5.87 -17.42 -0.82
C SER A 97 5.40 -18.47 0.20
N PRO A 98 5.99 -19.69 0.24
CA PRO A 98 5.64 -20.71 1.24
C PRO A 98 5.75 -20.22 2.68
N VAL A 99 6.59 -19.21 2.95
CA VAL A 99 6.76 -18.57 4.26
C VAL A 99 6.01 -17.23 4.37
N GLY A 100 5.27 -16.86 3.31
CA GLY A 100 4.51 -15.61 3.25
C GLY A 100 3.24 -15.65 4.08
N GLN A 101 2.75 -14.46 4.42
CA GLN A 101 1.53 -14.23 5.17
C GLN A 101 0.63 -13.25 4.43
N MET A 102 -0.67 -13.50 4.44
CA MET A 102 -1.68 -12.50 4.11
C MET A 102 -2.52 -12.17 5.34
N MET A 103 -2.88 -10.91 5.54
CA MET A 103 -3.75 -10.52 6.64
C MET A 103 -4.85 -9.58 6.18
N ILE A 104 -6.07 -9.88 6.58
CA ILE A 104 -7.24 -9.06 6.32
C ILE A 104 -7.91 -8.64 7.63
N HIS A 105 -8.34 -7.38 7.70
CA HIS A 105 -9.01 -6.83 8.87
C HIS A 105 -9.98 -5.70 8.49
N LEU A 106 -10.80 -5.27 9.45
CA LEU A 106 -11.65 -4.10 9.27
C LEU A 106 -10.80 -2.82 9.18
N PRO A 107 -11.21 -1.84 8.35
CA PRO A 107 -10.57 -0.54 8.33
C PRO A 107 -10.70 0.14 9.69
N SER A 108 -9.69 0.94 10.04
CA SER A 108 -9.67 1.69 11.29
C SER A 108 -9.23 3.13 11.05
N THR A 109 -9.72 4.03 11.90
CA THR A 109 -9.31 5.44 11.91
C THR A 109 -9.25 5.98 13.33
N ILE A 110 -8.57 7.10 13.51
CA ILE A 110 -8.65 7.90 14.73
C ILE A 110 -9.70 8.99 14.47
N THR A 111 -10.63 9.15 15.39
CA THR A 111 -11.68 10.16 15.29
C THR A 111 -11.69 11.05 16.53
N ASP A 112 -11.96 12.32 16.34
CA ASP A 112 -12.15 13.31 17.39
C ASP A 112 -13.45 14.09 17.14
N GLY A 113 -14.02 14.64 18.21
CA GLY A 113 -15.24 15.43 18.12
C GLY A 113 -16.38 14.93 19.01
N ASP A 114 -17.57 15.38 18.70
CA ASP A 114 -18.79 15.02 19.44
C ASP A 114 -19.39 13.68 18.96
N ARG A 115 -20.53 13.32 19.58
CA ARG A 115 -21.27 12.09 19.25
C ARG A 115 -21.65 12.00 17.76
N VAL A 116 -21.90 13.15 17.10
CA VAL A 116 -22.29 13.17 15.69
C VAL A 116 -21.08 12.83 14.83
N ALA A 117 -19.92 13.45 15.09
CA ALA A 117 -18.65 13.18 14.40
C ALA A 117 -18.24 11.69 14.49
N HIS A 118 -18.36 11.10 15.70
CA HIS A 118 -18.06 9.67 15.86
C HIS A 118 -19.03 8.77 15.07
N LYS A 119 -20.33 9.11 15.00
CA LYS A 119 -21.29 8.35 14.19
C LYS A 119 -21.02 8.45 12.70
N GLU A 120 -20.61 9.63 12.20
CA GLU A 120 -20.22 9.80 10.81
C GLU A 120 -18.98 8.96 10.48
N SER A 121 -17.99 8.93 11.38
CA SER A 121 -16.80 8.09 11.20
C SER A 121 -17.16 6.60 11.12
N ILE A 122 -18.10 6.12 11.93
CA ILE A 122 -18.61 4.73 11.85
C ILE A 122 -19.22 4.46 10.47
N LYS A 123 -20.08 5.35 9.95
CA LYS A 123 -20.68 5.18 8.62
C LYS A 123 -19.65 5.13 7.51
N ILE A 124 -18.61 5.97 7.60
CA ILE A 124 -17.49 5.97 6.65
C ILE A 124 -16.77 4.62 6.69
N LEU A 125 -16.44 4.12 7.88
CA LEU A 125 -15.77 2.82 8.05
C LEU A 125 -16.65 1.66 7.53
N ASP A 126 -17.95 1.72 7.75
CA ASP A 126 -18.90 0.74 7.20
C ASP A 126 -18.87 0.77 5.65
N GLY A 127 -18.90 1.95 5.04
CA GLY A 127 -18.80 2.11 3.59
C GLY A 127 -17.47 1.56 3.03
N ILE A 128 -16.35 1.88 3.67
CA ILE A 128 -15.03 1.36 3.32
C ILE A 128 -15.01 -0.18 3.44
N THR A 129 -15.58 -0.72 4.52
CA THR A 129 -15.70 -2.18 4.72
C THR A 129 -16.44 -2.85 3.57
N GLN A 130 -17.57 -2.26 3.10
CA GLN A 130 -18.30 -2.80 1.96
C GLN A 130 -17.46 -2.78 0.68
N SER A 131 -16.67 -1.73 0.46
CA SER A 131 -15.78 -1.63 -0.70
C SER A 131 -14.67 -2.69 -0.67
N ILE A 132 -14.05 -2.92 0.47
CA ILE A 132 -13.04 -3.98 0.66
C ILE A 132 -13.66 -5.36 0.39
N LEU A 133 -14.84 -5.62 0.96
CA LEU A 133 -15.55 -6.88 0.75
C LEU A 133 -15.86 -7.13 -0.72
N ASN A 134 -16.23 -6.11 -1.50
CA ASN A 134 -16.43 -6.26 -2.94
C ASN A 134 -15.17 -6.79 -3.65
N GLY A 135 -13.99 -6.24 -3.32
CA GLY A 135 -12.72 -6.70 -3.87
C GLY A 135 -12.39 -8.16 -3.51
N TYR A 136 -12.61 -8.53 -2.25
CA TYR A 136 -12.37 -9.91 -1.80
C TYR A 136 -13.36 -10.91 -2.43
N GLU A 137 -14.66 -10.58 -2.52
CA GLU A 137 -15.66 -11.43 -3.18
C GLU A 137 -15.32 -11.71 -4.64
N LEU A 138 -14.90 -10.67 -5.38
CA LEU A 138 -14.47 -10.83 -6.76
C LEU A 138 -13.28 -11.79 -6.89
N LYS A 139 -12.36 -11.76 -5.93
CA LYS A 139 -11.17 -12.62 -5.94
C LYS A 139 -11.51 -14.07 -5.59
N VAL A 140 -12.24 -14.30 -4.51
CA VAL A 140 -12.49 -15.67 -4.01
C VAL A 140 -13.43 -16.48 -4.89
N LYS A 141 -14.17 -15.84 -5.82
CA LYS A 141 -15.04 -16.49 -6.83
C LYS A 141 -15.99 -17.52 -6.20
N GLY A 142 -16.58 -17.20 -5.05
CA GLY A 142 -17.52 -18.06 -4.34
C GLY A 142 -16.92 -19.12 -3.42
N LYS A 143 -15.59 -19.25 -3.30
CA LYS A 143 -14.96 -20.13 -2.30
C LYS A 143 -15.27 -19.71 -0.85
N ARG A 144 -15.56 -18.44 -0.64
CA ARG A 144 -16.01 -17.86 0.64
C ARG A 144 -17.20 -16.94 0.39
N SER A 145 -18.18 -16.99 1.27
CA SER A 145 -19.30 -16.05 1.26
C SER A 145 -18.88 -14.68 1.79
N ARG A 146 -19.65 -13.64 1.44
CA ARG A 146 -19.47 -12.29 2.00
C ARG A 146 -19.48 -12.27 3.52
N GLU A 147 -20.37 -13.07 4.12
CA GLU A 147 -20.48 -13.18 5.57
C GLU A 147 -19.22 -13.81 6.21
N GLU A 148 -18.66 -14.85 5.59
CA GLU A 148 -17.40 -15.45 6.05
C GLU A 148 -16.25 -14.44 5.93
N LEU A 149 -16.11 -13.74 4.80
CA LEU A 149 -15.10 -12.70 4.60
C LEU A 149 -15.25 -11.57 5.63
N SER A 150 -16.47 -11.13 5.90
CA SER A 150 -16.75 -10.11 6.93
C SER A 150 -16.31 -10.58 8.32
N LYS A 151 -16.60 -11.84 8.69
CA LYS A 151 -16.15 -12.43 9.95
C LYS A 151 -14.61 -12.53 10.02
N MET A 152 -13.97 -12.94 8.93
CA MET A 152 -12.51 -12.98 8.84
C MET A 152 -11.90 -11.59 9.04
N MET A 153 -12.45 -10.56 8.43
CA MET A 153 -12.01 -9.17 8.64
C MET A 153 -12.21 -8.72 10.09
N ALA A 154 -13.38 -8.98 10.66
CA ALA A 154 -13.69 -8.62 12.05
C ALA A 154 -12.75 -9.28 13.07
N SER A 155 -12.24 -10.47 12.74
CA SER A 155 -11.30 -11.22 13.57
C SER A 155 -9.83 -10.89 13.30
N SER A 156 -9.51 -9.97 12.39
CA SER A 156 -8.15 -9.68 11.95
C SER A 156 -7.39 -10.97 11.58
N THR A 157 -7.87 -11.64 10.51
CA THR A 157 -7.42 -12.99 10.16
C THR A 157 -6.06 -12.98 9.46
N TRP A 158 -5.14 -13.74 10.02
CA TRP A 158 -3.81 -14.01 9.47
C TRP A 158 -3.81 -15.37 8.77
N MET A 159 -3.30 -15.40 7.56
CA MET A 159 -3.32 -16.58 6.71
C MET A 159 -1.91 -16.88 6.20
N PRO A 160 -1.28 -17.97 6.67
CA PRO A 160 -0.15 -18.59 5.97
C PRO A 160 -0.51 -18.96 4.53
N ALA A 161 0.48 -19.28 3.73
CA ALA A 161 0.31 -19.50 2.29
C ALA A 161 -0.82 -20.46 1.92
N GLN A 162 -0.92 -21.62 2.61
CA GLN A 162 -1.95 -22.62 2.32
C GLN A 162 -3.35 -22.11 2.71
N ASP A 163 -3.49 -21.43 3.85
CA ASP A 163 -4.78 -20.91 4.29
C ASP A 163 -5.30 -19.81 3.35
N ALA A 164 -4.38 -18.97 2.82
CA ALA A 164 -4.71 -17.95 1.82
C ALA A 164 -5.17 -18.58 0.49
N LEU A 165 -4.54 -19.68 0.07
CA LEU A 165 -4.91 -20.46 -1.12
C LEU A 165 -6.27 -21.13 -0.93
N ASP A 166 -6.51 -21.76 0.21
CA ASP A 166 -7.78 -22.43 0.54
C ASP A 166 -8.93 -21.41 0.67
N ALA A 167 -8.63 -20.21 1.16
CA ALA A 167 -9.58 -19.10 1.18
C ALA A 167 -9.89 -18.55 -0.24
N GLY A 168 -9.04 -18.82 -1.22
CA GLY A 168 -9.17 -18.32 -2.58
C GLY A 168 -8.66 -16.89 -2.76
N LEU A 169 -7.91 -16.37 -1.80
CA LEU A 169 -7.31 -15.02 -1.86
C LEU A 169 -6.00 -14.99 -2.64
N VAL A 170 -5.35 -16.14 -2.82
CA VAL A 170 -4.21 -16.31 -3.72
C VAL A 170 -4.49 -17.43 -4.71
N ASP A 171 -3.81 -17.40 -5.86
CA ASP A 171 -3.98 -18.36 -6.95
C ASP A 171 -2.97 -19.50 -6.87
N GLY A 172 -1.86 -19.32 -6.15
CA GLY A 172 -0.84 -20.35 -6.01
C GLY A 172 0.23 -19.98 -4.98
N ILE A 173 1.10 -20.97 -4.70
CA ILE A 173 2.24 -20.83 -3.81
C ILE A 173 3.50 -20.90 -4.65
N LEU A 174 4.40 -19.92 -4.47
CA LEU A 174 5.67 -19.83 -5.20
C LEU A 174 6.61 -20.99 -4.82
N TYR A 175 7.49 -21.37 -5.75
CA TYR A 175 8.60 -22.32 -5.52
C TYR A 175 8.16 -23.74 -5.12
N LEU A 176 6.90 -24.10 -5.36
CA LEU A 176 6.43 -25.47 -5.16
C LEU A 176 6.40 -26.20 -6.50
N ASP A 177 6.92 -27.41 -6.53
CA ASP A 177 6.69 -28.36 -7.61
C ASP A 177 5.30 -28.99 -7.45
N ASP A 178 4.71 -29.50 -8.53
CA ASP A 178 3.34 -30.05 -8.55
C ASP A 178 3.10 -31.16 -7.51
N ASP A 179 4.15 -31.83 -7.06
CA ASP A 179 4.09 -32.91 -6.07
C ASP A 179 4.28 -32.44 -4.60
N THR A 180 4.53 -31.16 -4.37
CA THR A 180 4.79 -30.63 -3.02
C THR A 180 3.51 -30.12 -2.38
N THR A 181 3.10 -30.72 -1.26
CA THR A 181 1.93 -30.29 -0.48
C THR A 181 2.36 -29.64 0.83
N ILE A 182 1.89 -28.42 1.07
CA ILE A 182 1.99 -27.76 2.37
C ILE A 182 0.73 -28.11 3.17
N LEU A 183 0.90 -28.69 4.34
CA LEU A 183 -0.26 -29.03 5.19
C LEU A 183 -0.89 -27.74 5.75
N PRO A 184 -2.24 -27.61 5.66
CA PRO A 184 -2.96 -26.50 6.25
C PRO A 184 -2.69 -26.41 7.77
N ARG A 185 -2.52 -25.22 8.28
CA ARG A 185 -2.47 -24.93 9.72
C ARG A 185 -3.70 -24.15 10.12
N ASN A 186 -4.11 -24.29 11.36
CA ASN A 186 -5.26 -23.55 11.87
C ASN A 186 -5.04 -22.04 11.74
N ILE A 187 -6.04 -21.34 11.19
CA ILE A 187 -6.05 -19.89 11.07
C ILE A 187 -5.92 -19.28 12.48
N THR A 188 -4.95 -18.40 12.65
CA THR A 188 -4.71 -17.73 13.92
C THR A 188 -5.34 -16.34 13.90
N ASN A 189 -6.28 -16.08 14.80
CA ASN A 189 -6.86 -14.75 14.98
C ASN A 189 -6.00 -13.97 15.99
N ALA A 190 -5.53 -12.80 15.60
CA ALA A 190 -4.73 -11.92 16.47
C ALA A 190 -5.41 -10.56 16.65
N ALA A 191 -5.42 -10.05 17.88
CA ALA A 191 -5.87 -8.68 18.12
C ALA A 191 -4.92 -7.68 17.45
N GLY A 192 -5.48 -6.64 16.82
CA GLY A 192 -4.75 -5.68 15.95
C GLY A 192 -3.54 -4.99 16.58
N GLY A 193 -3.44 -4.96 17.94
CA GLY A 193 -2.26 -4.42 18.64
C GLY A 193 -1.03 -5.33 18.60
N ALA A 194 -1.21 -6.64 18.50
CA ALA A 194 -0.10 -7.60 18.40
C ALA A 194 0.59 -7.55 17.03
N LEU A 195 -0.13 -7.12 16.00
CA LEU A 195 0.33 -7.00 14.62
C LEU A 195 1.59 -6.12 14.49
N ARG A 196 1.57 -4.93 15.09
CA ARG A 196 2.68 -3.98 14.99
C ARG A 196 3.97 -4.51 15.62
N ALA A 197 3.84 -5.28 16.69
CA ALA A 197 4.98 -5.86 17.39
C ALA A 197 5.59 -7.04 16.63
N VAL A 198 4.74 -7.88 15.98
CA VAL A 198 5.20 -9.10 15.29
C VAL A 198 5.71 -8.79 13.88
N ALA A 199 5.08 -7.87 13.16
CA ALA A 199 5.45 -7.55 11.77
C ALA A 199 6.60 -6.53 11.65
N GLY A 200 7.11 -5.99 12.77
CA GLY A 200 8.17 -4.98 12.76
C GLY A 200 7.75 -3.62 12.16
N PHE A 201 6.47 -3.44 11.88
CA PHE A 201 5.93 -2.17 11.40
C PHE A 201 5.61 -1.25 12.60
N SER A 202 6.60 -0.48 13.03
CA SER A 202 6.35 0.70 13.85
C SER A 202 5.57 1.70 12.99
N GLY A 203 4.48 2.29 13.52
CA GLY A 203 3.69 3.25 12.76
C GLY A 203 4.55 4.36 12.12
N LEU A 204 4.17 4.81 10.92
CA LEU A 204 4.80 5.97 10.32
C LEU A 204 4.62 7.20 11.22
N PRO A 205 5.64 8.07 11.34
CA PRO A 205 5.46 9.41 11.88
C PRO A 205 4.48 10.19 10.99
N ASP A 206 3.85 11.20 11.56
CA ASP A 206 3.00 12.11 10.81
C ASP A 206 3.81 12.86 9.73
N ALA A 207 3.30 12.90 8.49
CA ALA A 207 3.95 13.54 7.37
C ALA A 207 4.18 15.05 7.61
N ALA A 208 3.26 15.73 8.32
CA ALA A 208 3.42 17.15 8.66
C ALA A 208 4.59 17.36 9.62
N MET A 209 4.80 16.45 10.57
CA MET A 209 5.97 16.50 11.46
C MET A 209 7.27 16.31 10.67
N LEU A 210 7.30 15.39 9.74
CA LEU A 210 8.48 15.17 8.88
C LEU A 210 8.75 16.37 7.97
N ARG A 211 7.71 16.99 7.40
CA ARG A 211 7.86 18.23 6.61
C ARG A 211 8.40 19.37 7.44
N ALA A 212 7.92 19.57 8.68
CA ALA A 212 8.46 20.58 9.58
C ALA A 212 9.93 20.33 9.91
N GLU A 213 10.31 19.07 10.15
CA GLU A 213 11.72 18.70 10.39
C GLU A 213 12.59 18.88 9.15
N TYR A 214 12.05 18.57 7.96
CA TYR A 214 12.72 18.84 6.70
C TYR A 214 13.02 20.34 6.52
N GLN A 215 12.02 21.20 6.74
CA GLN A 215 12.17 22.66 6.65
C GLN A 215 13.19 23.18 7.68
N ARG A 216 13.21 22.62 8.88
CA ARG A 216 14.19 22.96 9.91
C ARG A 216 15.63 22.61 9.48
N ARG A 217 15.83 21.49 8.79
CA ARG A 217 17.14 21.05 8.27
C ARG A 217 17.58 21.80 7.02
N ASN A 218 16.60 22.27 6.23
CA ASN A 218 16.81 22.96 4.97
C ASN A 218 16.12 24.34 5.03
N PRO A 219 16.59 25.29 5.87
CA PRO A 219 15.99 26.61 5.96
C PRO A 219 16.14 27.31 4.60
N VAL A 220 15.04 27.88 4.09
CA VAL A 220 15.09 28.75 2.91
C VAL A 220 15.95 29.96 3.32
N SER A 221 17.07 30.19 2.63
CA SER A 221 17.88 31.39 2.87
C SER A 221 17.11 32.59 2.36
N ASP A 222 17.00 33.66 3.16
CA ASP A 222 16.39 34.94 2.74
C ASP A 222 17.12 35.61 1.55
N SER A 223 18.17 34.96 1.01
CA SER A 223 18.91 35.43 -0.16
C SER A 223 18.25 35.07 -1.50
N ASP A 224 17.18 34.28 -1.50
CA ASP A 224 16.40 33.93 -2.71
C ASP A 224 15.20 34.88 -2.93
N THR A 225 15.18 36.05 -2.31
CA THR A 225 14.33 37.15 -2.80
C THR A 225 15.00 37.71 -4.05
N ASP A 226 14.60 37.19 -5.18
CA ASP A 226 14.95 37.67 -6.50
C ASP A 226 14.73 39.19 -6.58
N PRO A 227 15.68 39.96 -7.11
CA PRO A 227 15.44 41.37 -7.42
C PRO A 227 14.27 41.43 -8.41
N LYS A 228 13.21 42.15 -8.04
CA LYS A 228 11.98 42.33 -8.81
C LYS A 228 12.30 42.49 -10.30
N ASP A 229 11.83 41.51 -11.09
CA ASP A 229 11.78 41.64 -12.55
C ASP A 229 10.93 42.86 -12.91
N PRO A 230 11.44 43.83 -13.62
CA PRO A 230 10.70 45.03 -14.04
C PRO A 230 9.56 44.75 -15.02
N THR A 231 9.35 43.50 -15.46
CA THR A 231 8.33 43.11 -16.45
C THR A 231 6.99 42.72 -15.86
N GLY A 232 6.86 42.51 -14.53
CA GLY A 232 5.57 42.32 -13.87
C GLY A 232 4.86 41.00 -14.18
N GLU A 233 5.55 39.99 -14.73
CA GLU A 233 4.99 38.65 -14.89
C GLU A 233 5.12 37.86 -13.57
N GLU A 234 4.01 37.24 -13.12
CA GLU A 234 4.00 36.36 -11.95
C GLU A 234 4.90 35.14 -12.21
N PRO A 235 5.77 34.73 -11.27
CA PRO A 235 6.58 33.54 -11.44
C PRO A 235 5.68 32.32 -11.52
N ASP A 236 5.81 31.58 -12.61
CA ASP A 236 5.24 30.25 -12.77
C ASP A 236 5.81 29.34 -11.66
N HIS A 237 4.96 28.98 -10.67
CA HIS A 237 5.31 28.05 -9.61
C HIS A 237 5.46 26.64 -10.18
N ASN A 238 6.58 26.43 -10.85
CA ASN A 238 6.93 25.15 -11.45
C ASN A 238 7.21 24.12 -10.35
N MET A 239 6.20 23.32 -10.03
CA MET A 239 6.29 22.16 -9.11
C MET A 239 7.42 21.19 -9.51
N ASP A 240 7.80 21.15 -10.78
CA ASP A 240 8.86 20.29 -11.31
C ASP A 240 10.26 20.61 -10.73
N SER A 241 10.53 21.88 -10.37
CA SER A 241 11.83 22.27 -9.82
C SER A 241 12.07 21.71 -8.41
N TRP A 242 11.01 21.59 -7.60
CA TRP A 242 11.07 21.03 -6.25
C TRP A 242 11.24 19.50 -6.28
N GLN A 243 10.53 18.84 -7.19
CA GLN A 243 10.65 17.39 -7.39
C GLN A 243 12.03 17.01 -7.94
N ALA A 244 12.60 17.82 -8.84
CA ALA A 244 13.95 17.63 -9.37
C ALA A 244 15.02 17.80 -8.28
N LYS A 245 14.87 18.79 -7.39
CA LYS A 245 15.81 19.02 -6.27
C LYS A 245 15.73 17.91 -5.22
N ALA A 246 14.51 17.46 -4.89
CA ALA A 246 14.30 16.33 -3.99
C ALA A 246 14.89 15.02 -4.55
N ARG A 247 14.78 14.76 -5.86
CA ARG A 247 15.40 13.61 -6.54
C ARG A 247 16.93 13.67 -6.49
N LEU A 248 17.53 14.83 -6.70
CA LEU A 248 18.98 15.03 -6.60
C LEU A 248 19.52 14.82 -5.18
N ASP A 249 18.76 15.21 -4.15
CA ASP A 249 19.15 14.99 -2.76
C ASP A 249 19.00 13.52 -2.34
N ILE A 250 18.02 12.78 -2.88
CA ILE A 250 17.87 11.33 -2.67
C ILE A 250 19.07 10.56 -3.25
N GLU A 251 19.58 10.95 -4.44
CA GLU A 251 20.75 10.29 -5.04
C GLU A 251 22.04 10.47 -4.23
N LYS A 252 22.21 11.60 -3.51
CA LYS A 252 23.38 11.85 -2.66
C LYS A 252 23.46 10.96 -1.42
N TYR A 253 22.35 10.37 -1.00
CA TYR A 253 22.24 9.55 0.23
C TYR A 253 21.94 8.07 -0.06
N ARG A 254 22.07 7.62 -1.32
CA ARG A 254 22.08 6.19 -1.67
C ARG A 254 23.42 5.57 -1.21
N PHE A 255 23.34 4.81 -0.12
CA PHE A 255 24.36 3.81 0.27
C PHE A 255 23.85 2.42 -0.08
#